data_3dea265514f6b794dde118abafdea2d4
#
_entry.id   3dea265514f6b794dde118abafdea2d4
#
_cell.length_a   1.000
_cell.length_b   1.000
_cell.length_c   1.000
_cell.angle_alpha   90.00
_cell.angle_beta   90.00
_cell.angle_gamma   90.00
#
_symmetry.space_group_name_H-M   'P 1'
#
loop_
_entity.id
_entity.type
_entity.pdbx_description
1 polymer ?
#
loop_
_entity_poly.entity_id
_entity_poly.type
_entity_poly.pdbx_seq_one_letter_code
_entity_poly.pdbx_strand_id
1 'polypeptide(L)'
;MWLIAMKGFAGCGKSTLSRALSRELGWPLVDKDDVKDILDGRASAAGPLAYTTMFNVARRQLLQGLNVICDSPLTGNISYEHVQAIAIETHASLGIIECVCSDEALWRQRINGRKALQLPAHHQTDWEKMQVFLRQPHLQENYSITHPHLIIDTVRPLQECLTEVIGWLERIKKTQ
;
A
#
# COMPACT_ATOMS: atom_id res chain seq x y z
N MET A 1 -12.24 -15.20 1.36
CA MET A 1 -12.03 -13.80 0.90
C MET A 1 -10.58 -13.42 1.09
N TRP A 2 -10.10 -12.45 0.31
CA TRP A 2 -8.72 -11.97 0.39
C TRP A 2 -8.66 -10.50 0.76
N LEU A 3 -7.76 -10.17 1.68
CA LEU A 3 -7.30 -8.82 1.96
C LEU A 3 -5.87 -8.69 1.43
N ILE A 4 -5.66 -7.87 0.42
CA ILE A 4 -4.33 -7.54 -0.08
C ILE A 4 -3.92 -6.19 0.47
N ALA A 5 -2.84 -6.14 1.22
CA ALA A 5 -2.26 -4.90 1.72
C ALA A 5 -1.00 -4.55 0.94
N MET A 6 -1.00 -3.35 0.35
CA MET A 6 0.17 -2.81 -0.32
C MET A 6 1.16 -2.28 0.71
N LYS A 7 2.45 -2.49 0.48
CA LYS A 7 3.56 -1.99 1.30
C LYS A 7 4.58 -1.26 0.43
N GLY A 8 5.29 -0.28 0.98
CA GLY A 8 6.39 0.43 0.32
C GLY A 8 6.28 1.94 0.46
N PHE A 9 7.36 2.64 0.22
CA PHE A 9 7.47 4.09 0.40
C PHE A 9 6.79 4.89 -0.72
N ALA A 10 6.64 6.20 -0.52
CA ALA A 10 6.15 7.09 -1.57
C ALA A 10 7.06 7.01 -2.81
N GLY A 11 6.48 7.03 -4.01
CA GLY A 11 7.24 6.93 -5.26
C GLY A 11 7.59 5.51 -5.71
N CYS A 12 7.44 4.47 -4.87
CA CYS A 12 7.71 3.08 -5.24
C CYS A 12 6.66 2.43 -6.15
N GLY A 13 5.73 3.15 -6.73
CA GLY A 13 4.77 2.58 -7.69
C GLY A 13 3.57 1.85 -7.12
N LYS A 14 3.38 1.80 -5.79
CA LYS A 14 2.25 1.12 -5.13
C LYS A 14 0.90 1.44 -5.76
N SER A 15 0.53 2.73 -5.77
CA SER A 15 -0.79 3.16 -6.24
C SER A 15 -0.99 2.94 -7.75
N THR A 16 0.08 2.89 -8.53
CA THR A 16 0.02 2.50 -9.94
C THR A 16 -0.32 1.02 -10.07
N LEU A 17 0.37 0.17 -9.31
CA LEU A 17 0.17 -1.27 -9.32
C LEU A 17 -1.18 -1.66 -8.68
N SER A 18 -1.55 -1.06 -7.55
CA SER A 18 -2.81 -1.35 -6.86
C SER A 18 -4.03 -1.00 -7.70
N ARG A 19 -4.00 0.13 -8.42
CA ARG A 19 -5.07 0.52 -9.36
C ARG A 19 -5.16 -0.42 -10.56
N ALA A 20 -4.02 -0.86 -11.12
CA ALA A 20 -4.01 -1.82 -12.20
C ALA A 20 -4.56 -3.17 -11.74
N LEU A 21 -4.12 -3.65 -10.58
CA LEU A 21 -4.58 -4.90 -9.97
C LEU A 21 -6.08 -4.87 -9.65
N SER A 22 -6.57 -3.76 -9.10
CA SER A 22 -8.01 -3.55 -8.82
C SER A 22 -8.86 -3.66 -10.08
N ARG A 23 -8.42 -3.04 -11.17
CA ARG A 23 -9.13 -3.11 -12.47
C ARG A 23 -9.14 -4.52 -13.05
N GLU A 24 -8.00 -5.19 -13.00
CA GLU A 24 -7.84 -6.54 -13.56
C GLU A 24 -8.66 -7.58 -12.78
N LEU A 25 -8.69 -7.49 -11.46
CA LEU A 25 -9.40 -8.45 -10.60
C LEU A 25 -10.86 -8.08 -10.34
N GLY A 26 -11.28 -6.84 -10.65
CA GLY A 26 -12.59 -6.32 -10.25
C GLY A 26 -12.73 -6.18 -8.73
N TRP A 27 -11.63 -6.06 -7.98
CA TRP A 27 -11.65 -5.93 -6.53
C TRP A 27 -11.66 -4.46 -6.12
N PRO A 28 -12.48 -4.07 -5.12
CA PRO A 28 -12.44 -2.72 -4.58
C PRO A 28 -11.05 -2.39 -4.03
N LEU A 29 -10.61 -1.17 -4.35
CA LEU A 29 -9.41 -0.54 -3.84
C LEU A 29 -9.78 0.50 -2.80
N VAL A 30 -9.18 0.45 -1.62
CA VAL A 30 -9.31 1.46 -0.58
C VAL A 30 -7.95 2.10 -0.37
N ASP A 31 -7.83 3.36 -0.78
CA ASP A 31 -6.59 4.13 -0.69
C ASP A 31 -6.65 5.04 0.55
N LYS A 32 -5.63 4.93 1.39
CA LYS A 32 -5.50 5.79 2.58
C LYS A 32 -5.43 7.26 2.21
N ASP A 33 -4.83 7.58 1.07
CA ASP A 33 -4.58 8.95 0.67
C ASP A 33 -5.86 9.66 0.20
N ASP A 34 -6.89 8.94 -0.27
CA ASP A 34 -8.22 9.50 -0.56
C ASP A 34 -8.84 10.17 0.67
N VAL A 35 -8.60 9.62 1.86
CA VAL A 35 -9.08 10.18 3.13
C VAL A 35 -8.10 11.23 3.66
N LYS A 36 -6.81 10.96 3.57
CA LYS A 36 -5.77 11.86 4.08
C LYS A 36 -5.85 13.24 3.43
N ASP A 37 -6.07 13.30 2.12
CA ASP A 37 -6.17 14.56 1.37
C ASP A 37 -7.32 15.46 1.84
N ILE A 38 -8.43 14.84 2.26
CA ILE A 38 -9.58 15.58 2.80
C ILE A 38 -9.27 16.12 4.20
N LEU A 39 -8.52 15.36 5.00
CA LEU A 39 -8.22 15.69 6.39
C LEU A 39 -7.00 16.59 6.56
N ASP A 40 -6.14 16.68 5.55
CA ASP A 40 -4.90 17.44 5.61
C ASP A 40 -5.17 18.93 5.82
N GLY A 41 -4.48 19.53 6.80
CA GLY A 41 -4.73 20.90 7.23
C GLY A 41 -6.06 21.13 7.98
N ARG A 42 -6.90 20.11 8.14
CA ARG A 42 -8.20 20.19 8.83
C ARG A 42 -8.25 19.41 10.14
N ALA A 43 -7.37 18.41 10.30
CA ALA A 43 -7.28 17.59 11.50
C ALA A 43 -5.83 17.36 11.90
N SER A 44 -5.51 17.53 13.19
CA SER A 44 -4.16 17.32 13.73
C SER A 44 -3.67 15.88 13.62
N ALA A 45 -4.58 14.92 13.51
CA ALA A 45 -4.31 13.49 13.40
C ALA A 45 -4.69 12.90 12.01
N ALA A 46 -4.54 13.68 10.94
CA ALA A 46 -4.97 13.28 9.58
C ALA A 46 -4.43 11.89 9.15
N GLY A 47 -3.17 11.59 9.43
CA GLY A 47 -2.56 10.30 9.10
C GLY A 47 -3.23 9.12 9.82
N PRO A 48 -3.26 9.08 11.16
CA PRO A 48 -3.95 8.03 11.92
C PRO A 48 -5.43 7.88 11.55
N LEU A 49 -6.16 8.99 11.38
CA LEU A 49 -7.58 8.97 10.98
C LEU A 49 -7.76 8.37 9.59
N ALA A 50 -6.88 8.68 8.64
CA ALA A 50 -6.92 8.12 7.30
C ALA A 50 -6.70 6.59 7.31
N TYR A 51 -5.76 6.09 8.12
CA TYR A 51 -5.58 4.65 8.32
C TYR A 51 -6.81 3.99 8.93
N THR A 52 -7.35 4.55 10.01
CA THR A 52 -8.54 4.02 10.68
C THR A 52 -9.72 3.96 9.72
N THR A 53 -9.93 5.01 8.93
CA THR A 53 -11.03 5.05 7.95
C THR A 53 -10.83 4.03 6.85
N MET A 54 -9.64 3.95 6.26
CA MET A 54 -9.31 2.95 5.23
C MET A 54 -9.60 1.53 5.74
N PHE A 55 -9.12 1.20 6.92
CA PHE A 55 -9.29 -0.13 7.52
C PHE A 55 -10.76 -0.43 7.86
N ASN A 56 -11.52 0.54 8.34
CA ASN A 56 -12.96 0.36 8.60
C ASN A 56 -13.75 0.12 7.30
N VAL A 57 -13.41 0.83 6.20
CA VAL A 57 -14.02 0.60 4.90
C VAL A 57 -13.68 -0.80 4.37
N ALA A 58 -12.39 -1.19 4.42
CA ALA A 58 -11.95 -2.52 4.00
C ALA A 58 -12.65 -3.63 4.79
N ARG A 59 -12.67 -3.51 6.12
CA ARG A 59 -13.38 -4.44 7.02
C ARG A 59 -14.86 -4.61 6.62
N ARG A 60 -15.56 -3.51 6.37
CA ARG A 60 -16.98 -3.55 5.98
C ARG A 60 -17.18 -4.27 4.65
N GLN A 61 -16.31 -4.08 3.68
CA GLN A 61 -16.36 -4.76 2.39
C GLN A 61 -16.07 -6.26 2.51
N LEU A 62 -15.08 -6.64 3.32
CA LEU A 62 -14.79 -8.04 3.63
C LEU A 62 -15.99 -8.73 4.29
N LEU A 63 -16.67 -8.09 5.25
CA LEU A 63 -17.88 -8.62 5.88
C LEU A 63 -19.06 -8.80 4.90
N GLN A 64 -19.01 -8.15 3.74
CA GLN A 64 -19.95 -8.34 2.65
C GLN A 64 -19.53 -9.45 1.66
N GLY A 65 -18.44 -10.14 1.94
CA GLY A 65 -17.94 -11.23 1.07
C GLY A 65 -17.04 -10.76 -0.07
N LEU A 66 -16.63 -9.49 -0.11
CA LEU A 66 -15.77 -8.97 -1.16
C LEU A 66 -14.29 -9.21 -0.84
N ASN A 67 -13.47 -9.43 -1.88
CA ASN A 67 -12.03 -9.30 -1.77
C ASN A 67 -11.65 -7.82 -1.81
N VAL A 68 -10.60 -7.39 -1.10
CA VAL A 68 -10.26 -5.96 -0.97
C VAL A 68 -8.75 -5.74 -1.14
N ILE A 69 -8.39 -4.65 -1.79
CA ILE A 69 -7.02 -4.15 -1.86
C ILE A 69 -6.94 -2.87 -1.02
N CYS A 70 -5.99 -2.81 -0.06
CA CYS A 70 -5.69 -1.62 0.71
C CYS A 70 -4.38 -0.99 0.23
N ASP A 71 -4.41 0.25 -0.24
CA ASP A 71 -3.21 1.00 -0.63
C ASP A 71 -2.76 1.93 0.52
N SER A 72 -1.65 1.55 1.13
CA SER A 72 -0.99 2.34 2.16
C SER A 72 0.50 2.00 2.22
N PRO A 73 1.34 2.84 2.84
CA PRO A 73 2.77 2.52 2.99
C PRO A 73 3.06 1.26 3.81
N LEU A 74 2.21 0.92 4.76
CA LEU A 74 2.39 -0.20 5.72
C LEU A 74 3.81 -0.20 6.35
N THR A 75 4.29 0.98 6.74
CA THR A 75 5.69 1.21 7.13
C THR A 75 6.02 0.85 8.57
N GLY A 76 5.09 0.41 9.38
CA GLY A 76 5.35 0.09 10.77
C GLY A 76 4.55 -1.10 11.28
N ASN A 77 5.03 -1.70 12.37
CA ASN A 77 4.41 -2.86 12.99
C ASN A 77 2.94 -2.61 13.34
N ILE A 78 2.60 -1.44 13.88
CA ILE A 78 1.23 -1.08 14.26
C ILE A 78 0.25 -1.18 13.09
N SER A 79 0.64 -0.71 11.90
CA SER A 79 -0.22 -0.79 10.72
C SER A 79 -0.34 -2.23 10.20
N TYR A 80 0.71 -3.04 10.34
CA TYR A 80 0.68 -4.45 10.00
C TYR A 80 -0.18 -5.26 10.98
N GLU A 81 -0.05 -5.04 12.28
CA GLU A 81 -0.92 -5.65 13.30
C GLU A 81 -2.40 -5.31 13.08
N HIS A 82 -2.68 -4.08 12.66
CA HIS A 82 -4.06 -3.66 12.36
C HIS A 82 -4.65 -4.42 11.18
N VAL A 83 -3.91 -4.58 10.09
CA VAL A 83 -4.38 -5.35 8.94
C VAL A 83 -4.53 -6.84 9.25
N GLN A 84 -3.66 -7.39 10.11
CA GLN A 84 -3.79 -8.76 10.62
C GLN A 84 -5.07 -8.94 11.44
N ALA A 85 -5.35 -8.01 12.36
CA ALA A 85 -6.55 -8.05 13.19
C ALA A 85 -7.83 -8.06 12.34
N ILE A 86 -7.88 -7.25 11.27
CA ILE A 86 -9.00 -7.22 10.35
C ILE A 86 -9.13 -8.55 9.60
N ALA A 87 -8.03 -9.10 9.11
CA ALA A 87 -8.05 -10.39 8.41
C ALA A 87 -8.58 -11.51 9.32
N ILE A 88 -8.15 -11.55 10.58
CA ILE A 88 -8.63 -12.51 11.58
C ILE A 88 -10.13 -12.30 11.84
N GLU A 89 -10.56 -11.07 12.13
CA GLU A 89 -11.95 -10.74 12.45
C GLU A 89 -12.92 -11.09 11.32
N THR A 90 -12.48 -10.88 10.08
CA THR A 90 -13.32 -11.10 8.89
C THR A 90 -13.15 -12.49 8.28
N HIS A 91 -12.30 -13.34 8.87
CA HIS A 91 -11.89 -14.63 8.31
C HIS A 91 -11.35 -14.52 6.87
N ALA A 92 -10.69 -13.41 6.55
CA ALA A 92 -10.06 -13.19 5.27
C ALA A 92 -8.62 -13.70 5.26
N SER A 93 -8.19 -14.25 4.14
CA SER A 93 -6.77 -14.54 3.89
C SER A 93 -6.02 -13.24 3.63
N LEU A 94 -4.89 -13.02 4.30
CA LEU A 94 -4.06 -11.83 4.14
C LEU A 94 -2.88 -12.11 3.21
N GLY A 95 -2.65 -11.21 2.25
CA GLY A 95 -1.44 -11.19 1.42
C GLY A 95 -0.83 -9.79 1.38
N ILE A 96 0.50 -9.72 1.40
CA ILE A 96 1.24 -8.46 1.37
C ILE A 96 1.96 -8.34 0.03
N ILE A 97 1.79 -7.21 -0.65
CA ILE A 97 2.55 -6.85 -1.85
C ILE A 97 3.42 -5.64 -1.54
N GLU A 98 4.72 -5.87 -1.48
CA GLU A 98 5.70 -4.81 -1.23
C GLU A 98 6.26 -4.29 -2.55
N CYS A 99 6.04 -3.00 -2.82
CA CYS A 99 6.62 -2.31 -3.96
C CYS A 99 7.91 -1.64 -3.55
N VAL A 100 8.97 -1.96 -4.28
CA VAL A 100 10.28 -1.31 -4.18
C VAL A 100 10.61 -0.62 -5.52
N CYS A 101 11.58 0.27 -5.51
CA CYS A 101 12.18 0.85 -6.70
C CYS A 101 13.69 0.80 -6.52
N SER A 102 14.36 -0.17 -7.13
CA SER A 102 15.79 -0.39 -6.97
C SER A 102 16.65 0.67 -7.68
N ASP A 103 16.09 1.37 -8.66
CA ASP A 103 16.73 2.51 -9.32
C ASP A 103 16.44 3.81 -8.55
N GLU A 104 17.42 4.31 -7.81
CA GLU A 104 17.33 5.53 -7.02
C GLU A 104 17.06 6.77 -7.88
N ALA A 105 17.64 6.85 -9.09
CA ALA A 105 17.46 7.98 -9.98
C ALA A 105 15.99 8.05 -10.47
N LEU A 106 15.43 6.91 -10.86
CA LEU A 106 14.03 6.79 -11.25
C LEU A 106 13.10 7.08 -10.05
N TRP A 107 13.43 6.58 -8.86
CA TRP A 107 12.65 6.83 -7.65
C TRP A 107 12.61 8.32 -7.31
N ARG A 108 13.76 8.99 -7.32
CA ARG A 108 13.89 10.45 -7.16
C ARG A 108 13.07 11.21 -8.20
N GLN A 109 13.17 10.82 -9.47
CA GLN A 109 12.39 11.42 -10.56
C GLN A 109 10.88 11.30 -10.30
N ARG A 110 10.41 10.13 -9.89
CA ARG A 110 8.98 9.88 -9.58
C ARG A 110 8.49 10.75 -8.42
N ILE A 111 9.26 10.88 -7.35
CA ILE A 111 8.89 11.71 -6.19
C ILE A 111 8.82 13.18 -6.59
N ASN A 112 9.88 13.72 -7.21
CA ASN A 112 9.94 15.12 -7.58
C ASN A 112 8.91 15.47 -8.66
N GLY A 113 8.66 14.57 -9.61
CA GLY A 113 7.65 14.75 -10.65
C GLY A 113 6.23 14.88 -10.07
N ARG A 114 5.90 14.10 -9.06
CA ARG A 114 4.59 14.20 -8.37
C ARG A 114 4.42 15.54 -7.67
N LYS A 115 5.46 16.02 -6.99
CA LYS A 115 5.44 17.34 -6.34
C LYS A 115 5.20 18.45 -7.37
N ALA A 116 5.84 18.38 -8.53
CA ALA A 116 5.65 19.35 -9.61
C ALA A 116 4.22 19.35 -10.17
N LEU A 117 3.55 18.20 -10.19
CA LEU A 117 2.16 18.06 -10.65
C LEU A 117 1.13 18.52 -9.61
N GLN A 118 1.55 18.86 -8.39
CA GLN A 118 0.67 19.30 -7.28
C GLN A 118 -0.55 18.37 -7.07
N LEU A 119 -0.36 17.07 -7.34
CA LEU A 119 -1.41 16.08 -7.12
C LEU A 119 -1.69 15.93 -5.62
N PRO A 120 -2.95 15.75 -5.22
CA PRO A 120 -3.33 15.47 -3.85
C PRO A 120 -2.49 14.33 -3.26
N ALA A 121 -2.19 14.37 -1.96
CA ALA A 121 -1.36 13.45 -1.18
C ALA A 121 0.09 13.25 -1.68
N HIS A 122 0.39 13.56 -2.90
CA HIS A 122 1.69 13.32 -3.52
C HIS A 122 2.59 14.55 -3.57
N HIS A 123 2.05 15.74 -3.36
CA HIS A 123 2.79 17.01 -3.44
C HIS A 123 3.60 17.35 -2.19
N GLN A 124 3.36 16.67 -1.07
CA GLN A 124 3.94 17.01 0.23
C GLN A 124 5.39 16.57 0.40
N THR A 125 5.84 15.58 -0.39
CA THR A 125 7.16 14.98 -0.25
C THR A 125 8.00 15.22 -1.49
N ASP A 126 9.23 15.73 -1.28
CA ASP A 126 10.31 15.74 -2.26
C ASP A 126 11.37 14.71 -1.88
N TRP A 127 12.39 14.55 -2.74
CA TRP A 127 13.45 13.58 -2.51
C TRP A 127 14.25 13.84 -1.23
N GLU A 128 14.53 15.10 -0.91
CA GLU A 128 15.28 15.48 0.30
C GLU A 128 14.51 15.11 1.56
N LYS A 129 13.23 15.43 1.61
CA LYS A 129 12.34 15.03 2.72
C LYS A 129 12.23 13.50 2.81
N MET A 130 12.18 12.80 1.69
CA MET A 130 12.15 11.34 1.67
C MET A 130 13.43 10.76 2.27
N GLN A 131 14.60 11.28 1.92
CA GLN A 131 15.85 10.81 2.52
C GLN A 131 15.93 11.03 4.03
N VAL A 132 15.44 12.19 4.51
CA VAL A 132 15.34 12.45 5.96
C VAL A 132 14.39 11.46 6.61
N PHE A 133 13.24 11.20 5.98
CA PHE A 133 12.26 10.23 6.47
C PHE A 133 12.85 8.81 6.57
N LEU A 134 13.56 8.35 5.55
CA LEU A 134 14.17 7.01 5.52
C LEU A 134 15.25 6.79 6.59
N ARG A 135 15.82 7.86 7.14
CA ARG A 135 16.81 7.80 8.22
C ARG A 135 16.20 7.70 9.62
N GLN A 136 14.87 7.77 9.73
CA GLN A 136 14.22 7.72 11.04
C GLN A 136 14.33 6.32 11.66
N PRO A 137 14.75 6.19 12.93
CA PRO A 137 15.03 4.89 13.55
C PRO A 137 13.85 3.91 13.52
N HIS A 138 12.62 4.39 13.73
CA HIS A 138 11.42 3.55 13.74
C HIS A 138 11.08 2.93 12.38
N LEU A 139 11.64 3.45 11.27
CA LEU A 139 11.48 2.86 9.94
C LEU A 139 12.56 1.83 9.64
N GLN A 140 13.63 1.82 10.43
CA GLN A 140 14.70 0.84 10.35
C GLN A 140 14.39 -0.40 11.20
N GLU A 141 13.38 -0.33 12.07
CA GLU A 141 12.85 -1.48 12.79
C GLU A 141 12.15 -2.43 11.82
N ASN A 142 12.87 -3.48 11.44
CA ASN A 142 12.30 -4.54 10.61
C ASN A 142 11.26 -5.31 11.43
N TYR A 143 9.99 -5.16 11.09
CA TYR A 143 8.98 -6.08 11.59
C TYR A 143 8.87 -7.30 10.67
N SER A 144 8.65 -8.46 11.27
CA SER A 144 8.54 -9.72 10.53
C SER A 144 7.16 -9.83 9.89
N ILE A 145 7.12 -9.99 8.57
CA ILE A 145 5.88 -10.33 7.85
C ILE A 145 5.76 -11.85 7.82
N THR A 146 4.73 -12.37 8.48
CA THR A 146 4.48 -13.81 8.62
C THR A 146 3.44 -14.35 7.62
N HIS A 147 2.73 -13.48 6.93
CA HIS A 147 1.76 -13.83 5.89
C HIS A 147 2.41 -13.95 4.51
N PRO A 148 1.74 -14.55 3.53
CA PRO A 148 2.20 -14.53 2.15
C PRO A 148 2.64 -13.13 1.72
N HIS A 149 3.90 -13.00 1.30
CA HIS A 149 4.55 -11.73 1.01
C HIS A 149 5.27 -11.80 -0.33
N LEU A 150 4.94 -10.88 -1.23
CA LEU A 150 5.59 -10.73 -2.53
C LEU A 150 6.25 -9.37 -2.63
N ILE A 151 7.53 -9.35 -2.99
CA ILE A 151 8.28 -8.10 -3.25
C ILE A 151 8.33 -7.89 -4.76
N ILE A 152 7.88 -6.71 -5.21
CA ILE A 152 7.85 -6.30 -6.62
C ILE A 152 8.76 -5.09 -6.82
N ASP A 153 9.76 -5.26 -7.66
CA ASP A 153 10.55 -4.11 -8.14
C ASP A 153 9.83 -3.44 -9.31
N THR A 154 9.37 -2.22 -9.08
CA THR A 154 8.58 -1.44 -10.03
C THR A 154 9.42 -0.64 -11.03
N VAL A 155 10.71 -0.89 -11.11
CA VAL A 155 11.55 -0.44 -12.24
C VAL A 155 11.08 -1.10 -13.53
N ARG A 156 10.61 -2.32 -13.44
CA ARG A 156 10.05 -3.09 -14.56
C ARG A 156 8.74 -2.50 -15.09
N PRO A 157 8.38 -2.80 -16.34
CA PRO A 157 7.08 -2.41 -16.93
C PRO A 157 5.90 -2.86 -16.05
N LEU A 158 4.88 -2.00 -15.94
CA LEU A 158 3.70 -2.27 -15.12
C LEU A 158 3.03 -3.61 -15.46
N GLN A 159 2.96 -3.96 -16.75
CA GLN A 159 2.33 -5.20 -17.18
C GLN A 159 3.06 -6.46 -16.69
N GLU A 160 4.39 -6.43 -16.63
CA GLU A 160 5.18 -7.51 -16.08
C GLU A 160 4.95 -7.66 -14.57
N CYS A 161 4.99 -6.54 -13.83
CA CYS A 161 4.68 -6.51 -12.40
C CYS A 161 3.27 -7.07 -12.13
N LEU A 162 2.29 -6.66 -12.91
CA LEU A 162 0.90 -7.10 -12.78
C LEU A 162 0.76 -8.61 -13.03
N THR A 163 1.38 -9.11 -14.09
CA THR A 163 1.38 -10.55 -14.43
C THR A 163 1.98 -11.38 -13.29
N GLU A 164 3.10 -10.92 -12.71
CA GLU A 164 3.73 -11.61 -11.59
C GLU A 164 2.85 -11.65 -10.34
N VAL A 165 2.22 -10.52 -10.01
CA VAL A 165 1.27 -10.42 -8.88
C VAL A 165 0.09 -11.36 -9.07
N ILE A 166 -0.52 -11.38 -10.26
CA ILE A 166 -1.66 -12.27 -10.54
C ILE A 166 -1.25 -13.72 -10.41
N GLY A 167 -0.13 -14.10 -11.02
CA GLY A 167 0.39 -15.47 -10.90
C GLY A 167 0.72 -15.87 -9.47
N TRP A 168 1.21 -14.93 -8.64
CA TRP A 168 1.43 -15.16 -7.22
C TRP A 168 0.10 -15.35 -6.47
N LEU A 169 -0.91 -14.49 -6.72
CA LEU A 169 -2.23 -14.63 -6.11
C LEU A 169 -2.89 -15.97 -6.44
N GLU A 170 -2.77 -16.45 -7.68
CA GLU A 170 -3.29 -17.75 -8.07
C GLU A 170 -2.61 -18.90 -7.32
N ARG A 171 -1.30 -18.80 -7.09
CA ARG A 171 -0.56 -19.83 -6.33
C ARG A 171 -1.00 -19.88 -4.87
N ILE A 172 -1.05 -18.73 -4.19
CA ILE A 172 -1.42 -18.71 -2.76
C ILE A 172 -2.88 -19.06 -2.51
N LYS A 173 -3.79 -18.83 -3.48
CA LYS A 173 -5.18 -19.29 -3.40
C LYS A 173 -5.34 -20.82 -3.46
N LYS A 174 -4.42 -21.50 -4.12
CA LYS A 174 -4.45 -22.98 -4.23
C LYS A 174 -3.87 -23.69 -3.00
N THR A 175 -3.16 -22.97 -2.15
CA THR A 175 -2.45 -23.53 -0.99
C THR A 175 -3.26 -23.42 0.32
N GLN A 176 -4.40 -22.77 0.27
CA GLN A 176 -5.36 -22.61 1.37
C GLN A 176 -6.65 -23.37 1.10
#